data_0cafe9e52c53d21dc7948520f3b5ecb8
#
_entry.id   0cafe9e52c53d21dc7948520f3b5ecb8
#
_cell.length_a   1.000
_cell.length_b   1.000
_cell.length_c   1.000
_cell.angle_alpha   90.00
_cell.angle_beta   90.00
_cell.angle_gamma   90.00
#
_symmetry.space_group_name_H-M   'P 1'
#
loop_
_entity.id
_entity.type
_entity.pdbx_description
1 polymer ?
#
loop_
_entity_poly.entity_id
_entity_poly.type
_entity_poly.pdbx_seq_one_letter_code
_entity_poly.pdbx_strand_id
1 'polypeptide(L)'
;ICGYSNKEIAEKFNDWVYETISAIRKNGYYISSEKDSKWLGIRNESKQARRYETDQIKLFIEYAKEQGSKHADRYYLIFTKLINSKVGLHGGQRDDISQETLLELKTMETLVKMRIRKLMEKETPYKEIYQKVRKMVEEF
;
A
#
# COMPACT_ATOMS: atom_id res chain seq x y z
N ILE A 1 -35.68 36.14 2.75
CA ILE A 1 -34.29 36.27 2.29
C ILE A 1 -33.37 35.94 3.47
N CYS A 2 -32.43 35.09 3.24
CA CYS A 2 -31.48 34.69 4.24
C CYS A 2 -30.69 35.86 4.82
N GLY A 3 -30.42 35.87 6.11
CA GLY A 3 -29.57 36.85 6.78
C GLY A 3 -28.09 36.81 6.40
N TYR A 4 -27.71 35.97 5.47
CA TYR A 4 -26.34 35.87 4.95
C TYR A 4 -26.24 36.54 3.61
N SER A 5 -25.23 37.36 3.43
CA SER A 5 -24.94 37.90 2.12
C SER A 5 -24.48 36.81 1.16
N ASN A 6 -24.88 36.88 -0.09
CA ASN A 6 -24.40 35.95 -1.12
C ASN A 6 -22.87 35.99 -1.27
N LYS A 7 -22.26 37.13 -0.90
CA LYS A 7 -20.83 37.33 -0.91
C LYS A 7 -20.10 36.40 0.12
N GLU A 8 -20.62 36.28 1.35
CA GLU A 8 -20.03 35.42 2.36
C GLU A 8 -20.07 33.92 1.98
N ILE A 9 -21.21 33.49 1.42
CA ILE A 9 -21.38 32.13 0.93
C ILE A 9 -20.43 31.86 -0.23
N ALA A 10 -20.31 32.80 -1.16
CA ALA A 10 -19.40 32.70 -2.29
C ALA A 10 -17.92 32.66 -1.86
N GLU A 11 -17.52 33.47 -0.88
CA GLU A 11 -16.16 33.44 -0.33
C GLU A 11 -15.84 32.11 0.34
N LYS A 12 -16.74 31.58 1.17
CA LYS A 12 -16.56 30.26 1.82
C LYS A 12 -16.48 29.13 0.79
N PHE A 13 -17.30 29.18 -0.24
CA PHE A 13 -17.27 28.19 -1.31
C PHE A 13 -15.96 28.26 -2.11
N ASN A 14 -15.50 29.48 -2.45
CA ASN A 14 -14.24 29.67 -3.15
C ASN A 14 -13.04 29.19 -2.33
N ASP A 15 -13.02 29.46 -1.03
CA ASP A 15 -11.98 28.98 -0.13
C ASP A 15 -11.94 27.45 -0.09
N TRP A 16 -13.10 26.81 0.02
CA TRP A 16 -13.20 25.35 -0.01
C TRP A 16 -12.72 24.77 -1.34
N VAL A 17 -13.11 25.35 -2.47
CA VAL A 17 -12.66 24.92 -3.81
C VAL A 17 -11.16 25.08 -3.95
N TYR A 18 -10.60 26.20 -3.49
CA TYR A 18 -9.15 26.44 -3.52
C TYR A 18 -8.39 25.42 -2.70
N GLU A 19 -8.81 25.16 -1.47
CA GLU A 19 -8.20 24.14 -0.60
C GLU A 19 -8.28 22.75 -1.22
N THR A 20 -9.42 22.38 -1.78
CA THR A 20 -9.63 21.10 -2.46
C THR A 20 -8.69 20.92 -3.65
N ILE A 21 -8.61 21.94 -4.52
CA ILE A 21 -7.73 21.93 -5.69
C ILE A 21 -6.25 21.88 -5.27
N SER A 22 -5.87 22.66 -4.26
CA SER A 22 -4.50 22.64 -3.73
C SER A 22 -4.12 21.28 -3.16
N ALA A 23 -5.02 20.64 -2.43
CA ALA A 23 -4.80 19.30 -1.89
C ALA A 23 -4.64 18.26 -3.02
N ILE A 24 -5.46 18.32 -4.05
CA ILE A 24 -5.38 17.43 -5.22
C ILE A 24 -4.06 17.63 -5.96
N ARG A 25 -3.62 18.86 -6.19
CA ARG A 25 -2.35 19.17 -6.86
C ARG A 25 -1.15 18.69 -6.07
N LYS A 26 -1.17 18.86 -4.75
CA LYS A 26 -0.06 18.47 -3.85
C LYS A 26 0.04 16.97 -3.63
N ASN A 27 -1.09 16.31 -3.44
CA ASN A 27 -1.16 14.91 -3.00
C ASN A 27 -1.70 13.95 -4.06
N GLY A 28 -2.24 14.48 -5.19
CA GLY A 28 -2.91 13.70 -6.22
C GLY A 28 -4.35 13.31 -5.88
N TYR A 29 -4.87 13.70 -4.71
CA TYR A 29 -6.25 13.45 -4.26
C TYR A 29 -6.65 14.38 -3.13
N TYR A 30 -7.96 14.51 -2.93
CA TYR A 30 -8.54 15.24 -1.80
C TYR A 30 -8.91 14.28 -0.68
N ILE A 31 -8.55 14.65 0.54
CA ILE A 31 -8.94 13.93 1.75
C ILE A 31 -9.75 14.87 2.65
N SER A 32 -10.92 14.38 3.12
CA SER A 32 -11.75 15.12 4.05
C SER A 32 -11.04 15.33 5.41
N SER A 33 -11.55 16.27 6.22
CA SER A 33 -10.99 16.65 7.52
C SER A 33 -10.78 15.50 8.51
N GLU A 34 -11.38 14.35 8.29
CA GLU A 34 -11.20 13.15 9.12
C GLU A 34 -9.82 12.51 8.94
N LYS A 35 -9.16 12.78 7.81
CA LYS A 35 -7.85 12.24 7.49
C LYS A 35 -6.84 13.37 7.47
N ASP A 36 -6.17 13.55 8.59
CA ASP A 36 -5.21 14.61 8.80
C ASP A 36 -3.84 14.36 8.12
N SER A 37 -2.91 15.28 8.33
CA SER A 37 -1.54 15.20 7.81
C SER A 37 -0.79 13.94 8.29
N LYS A 38 -1.11 13.45 9.49
CA LYS A 38 -0.52 12.23 10.05
C LYS A 38 -0.93 10.99 9.25
N TRP A 39 -2.22 10.87 8.93
CA TRP A 39 -2.71 9.80 8.06
C TRP A 39 -2.05 9.85 6.67
N LEU A 40 -1.93 11.05 6.08
CA LEU A 40 -1.23 11.25 4.80
C LEU A 40 0.23 10.81 4.85
N GLY A 41 0.94 11.14 5.93
CA GLY A 41 2.32 10.71 6.14
C GLY A 41 2.43 9.18 6.14
N ILE A 42 1.60 8.50 6.91
CA ILE A 42 1.57 7.03 7.00
C ILE A 42 1.17 6.43 5.65
N ARG A 43 0.21 7.02 4.94
CA ARG A 43 -0.21 6.55 3.62
C ARG A 43 0.92 6.65 2.60
N ASN A 44 1.69 7.73 2.61
CA ASN A 44 2.85 7.88 1.73
C ASN A 44 3.96 6.88 2.05
N GLU A 45 4.24 6.64 3.31
CA GLU A 45 5.19 5.61 3.74
C GLU A 45 4.72 4.20 3.33
N SER A 46 3.43 3.93 3.45
CA SER A 46 2.82 2.68 2.98
C SER A 46 2.97 2.49 1.46
N LYS A 47 2.80 3.55 0.68
CA LYS A 47 3.05 3.52 -0.77
C LYS A 47 4.52 3.23 -1.10
N GLN A 48 5.46 3.81 -0.35
CA GLN A 48 6.89 3.52 -0.51
C GLN A 48 7.22 2.08 -0.14
N ALA A 49 6.72 1.58 0.97
CA ALA A 49 6.89 0.18 1.37
C ALA A 49 6.34 -0.78 0.30
N ARG A 50 5.20 -0.44 -0.30
CA ARG A 50 4.60 -1.20 -1.41
C ARG A 50 5.49 -1.23 -2.65
N ARG A 51 6.12 -0.13 -3.01
CA ARG A 51 7.08 -0.07 -4.12
C ARG A 51 8.27 -0.99 -3.87
N TYR A 52 8.85 -0.93 -2.69
CA TYR A 52 9.96 -1.79 -2.31
C TYR A 52 9.59 -3.27 -2.33
N GLU A 53 8.42 -3.61 -1.83
CA GLU A 53 7.91 -4.98 -1.85
C GLU A 53 7.71 -5.44 -3.29
N THR A 54 7.13 -4.60 -4.14
CA THR A 54 6.92 -4.87 -5.57
C THR A 54 8.24 -5.11 -6.29
N ASP A 55 9.27 -4.32 -6.02
CA ASP A 55 10.59 -4.47 -6.64
C ASP A 55 11.26 -5.78 -6.21
N GLN A 56 11.15 -6.16 -4.94
CA GLN A 56 11.64 -7.46 -4.46
C GLN A 56 10.86 -8.64 -5.07
N ILE A 57 9.57 -8.49 -5.28
CA ILE A 57 8.77 -9.51 -5.96
C ILE A 57 9.19 -9.65 -7.42
N LYS A 58 9.50 -8.56 -8.12
CA LYS A 58 10.05 -8.62 -9.49
C LYS A 58 11.36 -9.40 -9.54
N LEU A 59 12.29 -9.11 -8.65
CA LEU A 59 13.55 -9.86 -8.53
C LEU A 59 13.30 -11.33 -8.21
N PHE A 60 12.35 -11.62 -7.35
CA PHE A 60 11.95 -12.98 -7.04
C PHE A 60 11.35 -13.71 -8.26
N ILE A 61 10.54 -13.03 -9.05
CA ILE A 61 9.98 -13.58 -10.29
C ILE A 61 11.09 -13.98 -11.27
N GLU A 62 12.08 -13.12 -11.47
CA GLU A 62 13.25 -13.42 -12.31
C GLU A 62 14.03 -14.61 -11.76
N TYR A 63 14.27 -14.62 -10.46
CA TYR A 63 14.92 -15.72 -9.77
C TYR A 63 14.17 -17.06 -9.95
N ALA A 64 12.85 -17.04 -9.83
CA ALA A 64 12.02 -18.22 -10.04
C ALA A 64 12.04 -18.68 -11.51
N LYS A 65 12.07 -17.76 -12.46
CA LYS A 65 12.21 -18.09 -13.89
C LYS A 65 13.53 -18.77 -14.20
N GLU A 66 14.63 -18.28 -13.65
CA GLU A 66 15.95 -18.89 -13.78
C GLU A 66 15.97 -20.33 -13.22
N GLN A 67 15.18 -20.61 -12.20
CA GLN A 67 15.02 -21.95 -11.64
C GLN A 67 14.01 -22.84 -12.38
N GLY A 68 13.46 -22.37 -13.49
CA GLY A 68 12.56 -23.14 -14.34
C GLY A 68 11.07 -23.02 -14.01
N SER A 69 10.64 -22.01 -13.26
CA SER A 69 9.23 -21.76 -13.00
C SER A 69 8.49 -21.31 -14.27
N LYS A 70 7.44 -22.02 -14.63
CA LYS A 70 6.59 -21.66 -15.79
C LYS A 70 5.54 -20.60 -15.46
N HIS A 71 5.27 -20.37 -14.18
CA HIS A 71 4.22 -19.48 -13.68
C HIS A 71 4.74 -18.42 -12.72
N ALA A 72 6.00 -18.04 -12.85
CA ALA A 72 6.65 -17.07 -11.96
C ALA A 72 5.91 -15.73 -11.88
N ASP A 73 5.33 -15.25 -12.98
CA ASP A 73 4.60 -13.99 -13.03
C ASP A 73 3.37 -13.95 -12.10
N ARG A 74 2.82 -15.10 -11.74
CA ARG A 74 1.69 -15.21 -10.81
C ARG A 74 2.07 -14.86 -9.37
N TYR A 75 3.33 -14.91 -9.00
CA TYR A 75 3.76 -14.62 -7.63
C TYR A 75 3.45 -13.20 -7.18
N TYR A 76 3.43 -12.24 -8.10
CA TYR A 76 2.99 -10.89 -7.77
C TYR A 76 1.57 -10.86 -7.17
N LEU A 77 0.63 -11.51 -7.84
CA LEU A 77 -0.75 -11.61 -7.34
C LEU A 77 -0.86 -12.47 -6.08
N ILE A 78 -0.08 -13.54 -6.01
CA ILE A 78 -0.10 -14.46 -4.87
C ILE A 78 0.35 -13.75 -3.60
N PHE A 79 1.49 -13.04 -3.63
CA PHE A 79 1.97 -12.28 -2.48
C PHE A 79 1.04 -11.13 -2.11
N THR A 80 0.52 -10.41 -3.10
CA THR A 80 -0.44 -9.32 -2.85
C THR A 80 -1.70 -9.84 -2.14
N LYS A 81 -2.26 -10.95 -2.61
CA LYS A 81 -3.44 -11.56 -1.99
C LYS A 81 -3.14 -12.08 -0.59
N LEU A 82 -1.97 -12.67 -0.38
CA LEU A 82 -1.55 -13.18 0.92
C LEU A 82 -1.50 -12.05 1.96
N ILE A 83 -0.86 -10.94 1.63
CA ILE A 83 -0.73 -9.79 2.52
C ILE A 83 -2.11 -9.15 2.79
N ASN A 84 -2.87 -8.90 1.74
CA ASN A 84 -4.20 -8.30 1.87
C ASN A 84 -5.14 -9.16 2.71
N SER A 85 -5.13 -10.47 2.50
CA SER A 85 -5.93 -11.42 3.26
C SER A 85 -5.58 -11.42 4.75
N LYS A 86 -4.30 -11.33 5.09
CA LYS A 86 -3.85 -11.27 6.49
C LYS A 86 -4.31 -10.01 7.21
N VAL A 87 -4.29 -8.88 6.51
CA VAL A 87 -4.73 -7.58 7.05
C VAL A 87 -6.24 -7.39 6.95
N GLY A 88 -6.97 -8.34 6.34
CA GLY A 88 -8.42 -8.26 6.18
C GLY A 88 -8.88 -7.30 5.08
N LEU A 89 -8.03 -7.02 4.10
CA LEU A 89 -8.34 -6.12 2.99
C LEU A 89 -8.82 -6.87 1.74
N HIS A 90 -9.81 -6.27 1.09
CA HIS A 90 -10.20 -6.62 -0.27
C HIS A 90 -9.60 -5.63 -1.27
N GLY A 91 -9.48 -6.02 -2.53
CA GLY A 91 -8.89 -5.17 -3.56
C GLY A 91 -9.53 -3.78 -3.62
N GLY A 92 -8.72 -2.73 -3.72
CA GLY A 92 -9.17 -1.35 -3.86
C GLY A 92 -9.51 -0.60 -2.58
N GLN A 93 -9.42 -1.22 -1.39
CA GLN A 93 -9.81 -0.61 -0.11
C GLN A 93 -8.70 0.15 0.62
N ARG A 94 -7.51 0.25 0.07
CA ARG A 94 -6.34 0.84 0.76
C ARG A 94 -6.50 2.31 1.15
N ASP A 95 -7.36 3.05 0.46
CA ASP A 95 -7.60 4.46 0.74
C ASP A 95 -8.72 4.70 1.77
N ASP A 96 -9.49 3.66 2.10
CA ASP A 96 -10.63 3.71 3.03
C ASP A 96 -10.37 3.04 4.38
N ILE A 97 -9.12 2.70 4.67
CA ILE A 97 -8.74 1.98 5.89
C ILE A 97 -8.23 2.91 6.99
N SER A 98 -8.30 2.44 8.23
CA SER A 98 -7.80 3.18 9.39
C SER A 98 -6.28 3.34 9.36
N GLN A 99 -5.78 4.30 10.14
CA GLN A 99 -4.35 4.51 10.34
C GLN A 99 -3.65 3.25 10.88
N GLU A 100 -4.28 2.55 11.81
CA GLU A 100 -3.76 1.32 12.40
C GLU A 100 -3.60 0.23 11.35
N THR A 101 -4.62 0.00 10.54
CA THR A 101 -4.58 -0.96 9.44
C THR A 101 -3.52 -0.61 8.38
N LEU A 102 -3.30 0.68 8.10
CA LEU A 102 -2.22 1.13 7.22
C LEU A 102 -0.83 0.80 7.79
N LEU A 103 -0.64 0.95 9.10
CA LEU A 103 0.62 0.60 9.77
C LEU A 103 0.87 -0.91 9.72
N GLU A 104 -0.15 -1.72 9.98
CA GLU A 104 -0.06 -3.17 9.84
C GLU A 104 0.32 -3.59 8.43
N LEU A 105 -0.35 -3.01 7.44
CA LEU A 105 -0.08 -3.26 6.02
C LEU A 105 1.37 -2.92 5.65
N LYS A 106 1.84 -1.73 6.02
CA LYS A 106 3.22 -1.29 5.80
C LYS A 106 4.23 -2.23 6.44
N THR A 107 3.97 -2.62 7.68
CA THR A 107 4.84 -3.52 8.42
C THR A 107 4.92 -4.88 7.74
N MET A 108 3.79 -5.43 7.35
CA MET A 108 3.71 -6.72 6.67
C MET A 108 4.45 -6.72 5.33
N GLU A 109 4.23 -5.70 4.51
CA GLU A 109 4.92 -5.56 3.22
C GLU A 109 6.44 -5.45 3.39
N THR A 110 6.90 -4.73 4.40
CA THR A 110 8.33 -4.61 4.72
C THR A 110 8.92 -5.96 5.17
N LEU A 111 8.22 -6.69 6.03
CA LEU A 111 8.68 -8.00 6.50
C LEU A 111 8.75 -9.04 5.37
N VAL A 112 7.76 -9.07 4.50
CA VAL A 112 7.74 -9.95 3.33
C VAL A 112 8.94 -9.68 2.42
N LYS A 113 9.18 -8.42 2.09
CA LYS A 113 10.32 -7.97 1.30
C LYS A 113 11.66 -8.42 1.90
N MET A 114 11.85 -8.16 3.19
CA MET A 114 13.09 -8.53 3.89
C MET A 114 13.30 -10.05 3.90
N ARG A 115 12.23 -10.80 4.09
CA ARG A 115 12.29 -12.26 4.11
C ARG A 115 12.63 -12.83 2.74
N ILE A 116 11.99 -12.36 1.69
CA ILE A 116 12.29 -12.75 0.31
C ILE A 116 13.76 -12.49 -0.01
N ARG A 117 14.24 -11.30 0.27
CA ARG A 117 15.63 -10.93 0.02
C ARG A 117 16.62 -11.84 0.73
N LYS A 118 16.44 -12.07 2.03
CA LYS A 118 17.32 -12.93 2.81
C LYS A 118 17.34 -14.39 2.31
N LEU A 119 16.19 -14.90 1.89
CA LEU A 119 16.10 -16.25 1.37
C LEU A 119 16.73 -16.38 -0.03
N MET A 120 16.61 -15.35 -0.86
CA MET A 120 17.29 -15.29 -2.16
C MET A 120 18.84 -15.23 -1.99
N GLU A 121 19.32 -14.44 -1.05
CA GLU A 121 20.76 -14.36 -0.71
C GLU A 121 21.32 -15.72 -0.24
N LYS A 122 20.51 -16.57 0.35
CA LYS A 122 20.85 -17.93 0.75
C LYS A 122 20.65 -18.97 -0.35
N GLU A 123 20.37 -18.54 -1.56
CA GLU A 123 20.12 -19.42 -2.72
C GLU A 123 19.03 -20.46 -2.46
N THR A 124 18.03 -20.12 -1.65
CA THR A 124 16.91 -21.00 -1.34
C THR A 124 16.04 -21.23 -2.57
N PRO A 125 15.58 -22.46 -2.87
CA PRO A 125 14.69 -22.73 -3.99
C PRO A 125 13.41 -21.86 -3.93
N TYR A 126 12.94 -21.37 -5.05
CA TYR A 126 11.81 -20.44 -5.10
C TYR A 126 10.53 -20.97 -4.46
N LYS A 127 10.26 -22.27 -4.55
CA LYS A 127 9.11 -22.89 -3.90
C LYS A 127 9.21 -22.86 -2.36
N GLU A 128 10.40 -23.08 -1.83
CA GLU A 128 10.66 -22.98 -0.40
C GLU A 128 10.57 -21.54 0.09
N ILE A 129 11.04 -20.55 -0.70
CA ILE A 129 10.93 -19.13 -0.38
C ILE A 129 9.45 -18.77 -0.19
N TYR A 130 8.60 -19.16 -1.12
CA TYR A 130 7.17 -18.92 -1.01
C TYR A 130 6.56 -19.57 0.25
N GLN A 131 6.88 -20.82 0.51
CA GLN A 131 6.36 -21.52 1.70
C GLN A 131 6.81 -20.86 3.01
N LYS A 132 8.05 -20.45 3.10
CA LYS A 132 8.59 -19.78 4.29
C LYS A 132 7.98 -18.38 4.48
N VAL A 133 7.78 -17.63 3.41
CA VAL A 133 7.12 -16.32 3.47
C VAL A 133 5.65 -16.49 3.86
N ARG A 134 4.93 -17.41 3.27
CA ARG A 134 3.55 -17.71 3.62
C ARG A 134 3.41 -18.06 5.10
N LYS A 135 4.24 -18.97 5.59
CA LYS A 135 4.23 -19.36 7.01
C LYS A 135 4.47 -18.16 7.92
N MET A 136 5.44 -17.32 7.61
CA MET A 136 5.71 -16.10 8.36
C MET A 136 4.50 -15.17 8.42
N VAL A 137 3.82 -14.97 7.30
CA VAL A 137 2.62 -14.11 7.22
C VAL A 137 1.46 -14.71 8.01
N GLU A 138 1.26 -16.02 7.95
CA GLU A 138 0.20 -16.71 8.69
C GLU A 138 0.42 -16.69 10.21
N GLU A 139 1.67 -16.76 10.66
CA GLU A 139 2.04 -16.74 12.09
C GLU A 139 2.10 -15.32 12.68
N PHE A 140 2.13 -14.29 11.85
CA PHE A 140 2.19 -12.87 12.27
C PHE A 140 0.81 -12.37 12.85
#